data_cc9e76af9eec958e3b000af64d01a2e1
#
_entry.id   cc9e76af9eec958e3b000af64d01a2e1
#
_cell.length_a   1.000
_cell.length_b   1.000
_cell.length_c   1.000
_cell.angle_alpha   90.00
_cell.angle_beta   90.00
_cell.angle_gamma   90.00
#
_symmetry.space_group_name_H-M   'P 1'
#
loop_
_entity.id
_entity.type
_entity.pdbx_description
1 polymer ?
#
loop_
_entity_poly.entity_id
_entity_poly.type
_entity_poly.pdbx_seq_one_letter_code
_entity_poly.pdbx_strand_id
1 'polypeptide(L)'
;MPPLDPAAIQNRPSLIAELRRLVPQGVVADDESLIAYDSDALAAYRQKPLAVVLPETAQQVSAVLRFCQDKGVKVVPRGAGTSLSGGALPLGDGIVIGLSRMKKILEIDLENRCAVVQPGVTNLAITKAVQDRGFYYAPDPSSQIACTIGGNVAENSGGIHCLKYGMTTNNLMGVEFALLDGSRVRFGGKAHDAGGLDLLGLITGSEGLLGIATEVTVRLRPIPAVTEAMLVAFPSVESAGACVAGIIAAGIIPAAMEIMDRSAIDAIEAYCAPGYPADADAILIAELDGVAIEVEQVSRQFESVARLKGAISISRSNSLEERNRIWAGRKSAFSATGRIAPDMLCMDGTIPRRELSNVLTRITEMSRKYGLPVANVFHAGDGNLHPLIIFNAMNEGELERAENFGAEILKLCVEVGGVLTGEHGVGVEKRDLMPLMFSPIDLEVQQQVKCAFDPLGLLNPGKVFPSLSACVEGGKVHVHGAGMRHPELPRM
;
A
#
# COMPACT_ATOMS: atom_id res chain seq x y z
N MET A 1 -6.55 -3.13 -19.61
CA MET A 1 -7.75 -3.74 -18.97
C MET A 1 -8.35 -4.78 -19.90
N PRO A 2 -9.08 -5.80 -19.41
CA PRO A 2 -9.77 -6.75 -20.28
C PRO A 2 -10.81 -6.04 -21.16
N PRO A 3 -11.09 -6.53 -22.37
CA PRO A 3 -12.13 -5.98 -23.20
C PRO A 3 -13.49 -6.08 -22.47
N LEU A 4 -14.35 -5.07 -22.68
CA LEU A 4 -15.67 -5.05 -22.07
C LEU A 4 -16.55 -6.15 -22.68
N ASP A 5 -17.34 -6.83 -21.85
CA ASP A 5 -18.36 -7.78 -22.27
C ASP A 5 -19.71 -7.04 -22.49
N PRO A 6 -20.16 -6.85 -23.74
CA PRO A 6 -21.44 -6.20 -24.01
C PRO A 6 -22.65 -6.95 -23.44
N ALA A 7 -22.57 -8.28 -23.31
CA ALA A 7 -23.66 -9.09 -22.76
C ALA A 7 -23.83 -8.84 -21.27
N ALA A 8 -22.74 -8.71 -20.51
CA ALA A 8 -22.80 -8.35 -19.11
C ALA A 8 -23.45 -6.97 -18.90
N ILE A 9 -23.11 -6.00 -19.75
CA ILE A 9 -23.68 -4.64 -19.70
C ILE A 9 -25.18 -4.67 -20.01
N GLN A 10 -25.62 -5.40 -21.05
CA GLN A 10 -27.03 -5.54 -21.40
C GLN A 10 -27.84 -6.22 -20.32
N ASN A 11 -27.27 -7.19 -19.62
CA ASN A 11 -27.93 -7.95 -18.56
C ASN A 11 -27.91 -7.24 -17.19
N ARG A 12 -27.37 -6.00 -17.09
CA ARG A 12 -27.26 -5.23 -15.84
C ARG A 12 -28.55 -5.21 -15.00
N PRO A 13 -29.76 -4.99 -15.54
CA PRO A 13 -30.99 -4.96 -14.72
C PRO A 13 -31.28 -6.31 -14.04
N SER A 14 -31.12 -7.42 -14.76
CA SER A 14 -31.30 -8.77 -14.22
C SER A 14 -30.25 -9.08 -13.17
N LEU A 15 -28.99 -8.75 -13.43
CA LEU A 15 -27.88 -8.87 -12.49
C LEU A 15 -28.18 -8.16 -11.16
N ILE A 16 -28.61 -6.90 -11.21
CA ILE A 16 -28.94 -6.10 -10.04
C ILE A 16 -30.11 -6.73 -9.25
N ALA A 17 -31.12 -7.24 -9.94
CA ALA A 17 -32.26 -7.89 -9.29
C ALA A 17 -31.83 -9.12 -8.50
N GLU A 18 -30.95 -9.97 -9.05
CA GLU A 18 -30.42 -11.15 -8.35
C GLU A 18 -29.51 -10.76 -7.20
N LEU A 19 -28.61 -9.80 -7.38
CA LEU A 19 -27.73 -9.29 -6.32
C LEU A 19 -28.52 -8.75 -5.13
N ARG A 20 -29.66 -8.07 -5.38
CA ARG A 20 -30.58 -7.58 -4.33
C ARG A 20 -31.26 -8.69 -3.56
N ARG A 21 -31.43 -9.89 -4.15
CA ARG A 21 -31.92 -11.06 -3.41
C ARG A 21 -30.86 -11.65 -2.47
N LEU A 22 -29.60 -11.63 -2.88
CA LEU A 22 -28.47 -12.13 -2.11
C LEU A 22 -28.07 -11.17 -0.98
N VAL A 23 -28.11 -9.86 -1.26
CA VAL A 23 -27.74 -8.78 -0.31
C VAL A 23 -28.84 -7.69 -0.34
N PRO A 24 -29.99 -7.86 0.30
CA PRO A 24 -31.19 -7.05 0.10
C PRO A 24 -31.02 -5.54 0.27
N GLN A 25 -30.19 -5.10 1.21
CA GLN A 25 -29.95 -3.67 1.50
C GLN A 25 -28.55 -3.20 1.14
N GLY A 26 -27.80 -4.03 0.41
CA GLY A 26 -26.38 -3.81 0.16
C GLY A 26 -26.03 -3.61 -1.32
N VAL A 27 -26.97 -3.30 -2.22
CA VAL A 27 -26.68 -3.11 -3.64
C VAL A 27 -26.86 -1.67 -4.06
N VAL A 28 -25.76 -1.02 -4.42
CA VAL A 28 -25.72 0.32 -5.02
C VAL A 28 -25.66 0.14 -6.54
N ALA A 29 -26.60 0.76 -7.25
CA ALA A 29 -26.73 0.59 -8.70
C ALA A 29 -27.19 1.86 -9.44
N ASP A 30 -27.48 2.93 -8.72
CA ASP A 30 -27.76 4.23 -9.30
C ASP A 30 -26.46 4.92 -9.72
N ASP A 31 -26.50 5.62 -10.84
CA ASP A 31 -25.31 6.17 -11.49
C ASP A 31 -24.60 7.26 -10.68
N GLU A 32 -25.34 7.98 -9.84
CA GLU A 32 -24.79 9.05 -9.00
C GLU A 32 -23.98 8.44 -7.84
N SER A 33 -24.55 7.45 -7.14
CA SER A 33 -23.87 6.77 -6.05
C SER A 33 -22.66 5.94 -6.49
N LEU A 34 -22.66 5.45 -7.74
CA LEU A 34 -21.54 4.68 -8.31
C LEU A 34 -20.29 5.55 -8.53
N ILE A 35 -20.42 6.87 -8.63
CA ILE A 35 -19.27 7.80 -8.76
C ILE A 35 -18.31 7.66 -7.54
N ALA A 36 -18.84 7.40 -6.34
CA ALA A 36 -18.01 7.19 -5.15
C ALA A 36 -17.12 5.93 -5.20
N TYR A 37 -17.31 5.09 -6.20
CA TYR A 37 -16.60 3.82 -6.38
C TYR A 37 -15.89 3.72 -7.73
N ASP A 38 -15.84 4.78 -8.54
CA ASP A 38 -15.31 4.76 -9.90
C ASP A 38 -13.77 4.80 -9.97
N SER A 39 -13.11 5.05 -8.84
CA SER A 39 -11.65 5.04 -8.69
C SER A 39 -11.26 4.51 -7.31
N ASP A 40 -9.98 4.27 -7.10
CA ASP A 40 -9.36 4.22 -5.78
C ASP A 40 -8.57 5.52 -5.52
N ALA A 41 -7.54 5.51 -4.65
CA ALA A 41 -6.76 6.72 -4.39
C ALA A 41 -5.77 7.06 -5.53
N LEU A 42 -5.56 6.17 -6.51
CA LEU A 42 -4.94 6.51 -7.79
C LEU A 42 -5.99 7.20 -8.68
N ALA A 43 -6.23 8.48 -8.44
CA ALA A 43 -7.29 9.26 -9.07
C ALA A 43 -7.10 9.50 -10.59
N ALA A 44 -5.92 9.15 -11.14
CA ALA A 44 -5.62 9.29 -12.58
C ALA A 44 -6.52 8.45 -13.49
N TYR A 45 -7.11 7.38 -12.98
CA TYR A 45 -7.99 6.47 -13.74
C TYR A 45 -9.35 6.34 -13.08
N ARG A 46 -10.39 6.31 -13.90
CA ARG A 46 -11.78 6.15 -13.48
C ARG A 46 -12.51 5.14 -14.35
N GLN A 47 -13.31 4.29 -13.71
CA GLN A 47 -14.16 3.33 -14.40
C GLN A 47 -15.39 3.03 -13.55
N LYS A 48 -16.59 3.32 -14.07
CA LYS A 48 -17.83 3.03 -13.36
C LYS A 48 -18.17 1.53 -13.43
N PRO A 49 -18.45 0.84 -12.29
CA PRO A 49 -18.87 -0.57 -12.28
C PRO A 49 -20.35 -0.73 -12.67
N LEU A 50 -20.79 -1.96 -12.97
CA LEU A 50 -22.23 -2.28 -13.16
C LEU A 50 -23.02 -2.08 -11.87
N ALA A 51 -22.47 -2.46 -10.73
CA ALA A 51 -23.05 -2.32 -9.40
C ALA A 51 -21.94 -2.44 -8.33
N VAL A 52 -22.25 -1.96 -7.13
CA VAL A 52 -21.47 -2.21 -5.92
C VAL A 52 -22.31 -3.03 -4.97
N VAL A 53 -21.74 -4.11 -4.43
CA VAL A 53 -22.37 -4.96 -3.43
C VAL A 53 -21.65 -4.79 -2.11
N LEU A 54 -22.39 -4.50 -1.05
CA LEU A 54 -21.89 -4.24 0.31
C LEU A 54 -22.41 -5.32 1.29
N PRO A 55 -21.78 -6.51 1.31
CA PRO A 55 -22.18 -7.59 2.21
C PRO A 55 -21.90 -7.22 3.67
N GLU A 56 -22.66 -7.83 4.58
CA GLU A 56 -22.51 -7.71 6.05
C GLU A 56 -21.96 -8.98 6.68
N THR A 57 -21.97 -10.08 5.94
CA THR A 57 -21.54 -11.40 6.44
C THR A 57 -20.69 -12.16 5.41
N ALA A 58 -19.84 -13.06 5.89
CA ALA A 58 -19.06 -13.96 5.06
C ALA A 58 -19.94 -14.84 4.15
N GLN A 59 -21.13 -15.23 4.62
CA GLN A 59 -22.10 -16.00 3.86
C GLN A 59 -22.60 -15.20 2.63
N GLN A 60 -22.86 -13.90 2.80
CA GLN A 60 -23.25 -13.04 1.67
C GLN A 60 -22.13 -12.89 0.66
N VAL A 61 -20.85 -12.71 1.11
CA VAL A 61 -19.68 -12.70 0.22
C VAL A 61 -19.63 -13.99 -0.60
N SER A 62 -19.71 -15.16 0.07
CA SER A 62 -19.72 -16.47 -0.58
C SER A 62 -20.85 -16.62 -1.61
N ALA A 63 -22.06 -16.19 -1.26
CA ALA A 63 -23.22 -16.28 -2.16
C ALA A 63 -23.05 -15.40 -3.41
N VAL A 64 -22.51 -14.18 -3.24
CA VAL A 64 -22.25 -13.26 -4.36
C VAL A 64 -21.13 -13.80 -5.25
N LEU A 65 -20.03 -14.33 -4.69
CA LEU A 65 -18.93 -14.92 -5.47
C LEU A 65 -19.41 -16.11 -6.30
N ARG A 66 -20.15 -17.05 -5.70
CA ARG A 66 -20.75 -18.19 -6.42
C ARG A 66 -21.65 -17.74 -7.55
N PHE A 67 -22.52 -16.77 -7.28
CA PHE A 67 -23.39 -16.19 -8.31
C PHE A 67 -22.58 -15.58 -9.46
N CYS A 68 -21.50 -14.84 -9.15
CA CYS A 68 -20.62 -14.25 -10.16
C CYS A 68 -19.92 -15.34 -10.98
N GLN A 69 -19.46 -16.42 -10.35
CA GLN A 69 -18.88 -17.57 -11.04
C GLN A 69 -19.89 -18.22 -12.00
N ASP A 70 -21.11 -18.50 -11.53
CA ASP A 70 -22.15 -19.15 -12.33
C ASP A 70 -22.60 -18.31 -13.53
N LYS A 71 -22.48 -16.98 -13.44
CA LYS A 71 -22.90 -16.02 -14.46
C LYS A 71 -21.74 -15.44 -15.29
N GLY A 72 -20.49 -15.78 -14.98
CA GLY A 72 -19.31 -15.22 -15.64
C GLY A 72 -19.11 -13.73 -15.37
N VAL A 73 -19.56 -13.21 -14.21
CA VAL A 73 -19.47 -11.78 -13.87
C VAL A 73 -18.13 -11.49 -13.20
N LYS A 74 -17.42 -10.51 -13.72
CA LYS A 74 -16.15 -10.04 -13.17
C LYS A 74 -16.36 -9.35 -11.82
N VAL A 75 -15.43 -9.57 -10.89
CA VAL A 75 -15.49 -9.06 -9.50
C VAL A 75 -14.24 -8.28 -9.17
N VAL A 76 -14.41 -7.09 -8.62
CA VAL A 76 -13.33 -6.30 -8.02
C VAL A 76 -13.57 -6.21 -6.51
N PRO A 77 -12.76 -6.86 -5.67
CA PRO A 77 -12.83 -6.67 -4.22
C PRO A 77 -12.37 -5.26 -3.83
N ARG A 78 -13.03 -4.67 -2.82
CA ARG A 78 -12.68 -3.34 -2.34
C ARG A 78 -12.80 -3.25 -0.82
N GLY A 79 -11.73 -2.79 -0.17
CA GLY A 79 -11.75 -2.32 1.21
C GLY A 79 -12.28 -0.87 1.27
N ALA A 80 -11.44 0.06 1.71
CA ALA A 80 -11.75 1.49 1.73
C ALA A 80 -11.47 2.20 0.38
N GLY A 81 -10.72 1.58 -0.53
CA GLY A 81 -10.28 2.20 -1.78
C GLY A 81 -9.13 3.20 -1.58
N THR A 82 -8.28 2.96 -0.60
CA THR A 82 -7.09 3.79 -0.31
C THR A 82 -5.84 3.33 -1.06
N SER A 83 -5.93 2.31 -1.93
CA SER A 83 -4.83 1.85 -2.77
C SER A 83 -4.38 2.96 -3.74
N LEU A 84 -3.06 3.08 -3.94
CA LEU A 84 -2.41 4.05 -4.83
C LEU A 84 -1.94 3.42 -6.16
N SER A 85 -2.27 2.14 -6.40
CA SER A 85 -1.82 1.39 -7.59
C SER A 85 -2.95 1.08 -8.59
N GLY A 86 -4.20 1.43 -8.29
CA GLY A 86 -5.35 1.04 -9.10
C GLY A 86 -5.82 -0.39 -8.84
N GLY A 87 -5.40 -1.00 -7.71
CA GLY A 87 -5.78 -2.37 -7.31
C GLY A 87 -7.29 -2.53 -7.13
N ALA A 88 -7.99 -1.50 -6.63
CA ALA A 88 -9.43 -1.48 -6.46
C ALA A 88 -10.19 -0.73 -7.58
N LEU A 89 -9.52 -0.37 -8.70
CA LEU A 89 -10.17 0.26 -9.85
C LEU A 89 -11.22 -0.68 -10.45
N PRO A 90 -12.49 -0.26 -10.56
CA PRO A 90 -13.56 -1.10 -11.09
C PRO A 90 -13.38 -1.52 -12.55
N LEU A 91 -14.27 -2.41 -12.99
CA LEU A 91 -14.44 -2.82 -14.38
C LEU A 91 -15.82 -2.39 -14.87
N GLY A 92 -15.91 -1.86 -16.10
CA GLY A 92 -17.17 -1.37 -16.66
C GLY A 92 -18.22 -2.46 -16.93
N ASP A 93 -17.79 -3.71 -16.97
CA ASP A 93 -18.62 -4.92 -17.14
C ASP A 93 -18.57 -5.86 -15.93
N GLY A 94 -18.09 -5.37 -14.80
CA GLY A 94 -17.98 -6.09 -13.54
C GLY A 94 -18.70 -5.42 -12.39
N ILE A 95 -18.68 -6.09 -11.24
CA ILE A 95 -19.18 -5.55 -9.97
C ILE A 95 -18.05 -5.30 -8.99
N VAL A 96 -18.27 -4.38 -8.05
CA VAL A 96 -17.41 -4.21 -6.89
C VAL A 96 -18.04 -4.91 -5.69
N ILE A 97 -17.27 -5.72 -4.95
CA ILE A 97 -17.65 -6.23 -3.62
C ILE A 97 -16.91 -5.39 -2.58
N GLY A 98 -17.66 -4.45 -1.96
CA GLY A 98 -17.14 -3.55 -0.93
C GLY A 98 -17.35 -4.11 0.47
N LEU A 99 -16.29 -4.21 1.26
CA LEU A 99 -16.34 -4.89 2.58
C LEU A 99 -16.60 -3.92 3.76
N SER A 100 -16.89 -2.66 3.49
CA SER A 100 -17.02 -1.59 4.50
C SER A 100 -18.10 -1.82 5.56
N ARG A 101 -19.09 -2.70 5.29
CA ARG A 101 -20.13 -3.07 6.27
C ARG A 101 -19.70 -4.20 7.21
N MET A 102 -18.66 -4.95 6.88
CA MET A 102 -18.09 -6.03 7.70
C MET A 102 -17.04 -5.44 8.66
N LYS A 103 -17.46 -4.72 9.69
CA LYS A 103 -16.59 -3.90 10.56
C LYS A 103 -16.63 -4.27 12.05
N LYS A 104 -16.92 -5.53 12.37
CA LYS A 104 -16.96 -6.01 13.77
C LYS A 104 -15.59 -6.52 14.19
N ILE A 105 -15.17 -6.17 15.41
CA ILE A 105 -14.13 -6.87 16.15
C ILE A 105 -14.82 -8.07 16.79
N LEU A 106 -14.45 -9.27 16.36
CA LEU A 106 -15.14 -10.50 16.74
C LEU A 106 -14.62 -11.04 18.08
N GLU A 107 -13.30 -10.91 18.29
CA GLU A 107 -12.65 -11.39 19.51
C GLU A 107 -11.38 -10.57 19.78
N ILE A 108 -11.08 -10.33 21.05
CA ILE A 108 -9.80 -9.82 21.55
C ILE A 108 -9.27 -10.84 22.56
N ASP A 109 -8.19 -11.50 22.22
CA ASP A 109 -7.53 -12.56 23.00
C ASP A 109 -6.13 -12.07 23.43
N LEU A 110 -6.07 -11.45 24.60
CA LEU A 110 -4.83 -10.86 25.11
C LEU A 110 -3.84 -11.91 25.62
N GLU A 111 -4.31 -13.09 26.04
CA GLU A 111 -3.46 -14.19 26.48
C GLU A 111 -2.62 -14.72 25.29
N ASN A 112 -3.26 -14.88 24.13
CA ASN A 112 -2.59 -15.23 22.87
C ASN A 112 -2.09 -14.02 22.07
N ARG A 113 -2.26 -12.79 22.59
CA ARG A 113 -1.85 -11.53 21.95
C ARG A 113 -2.33 -11.42 20.52
N CYS A 114 -3.62 -11.64 20.33
CA CYS A 114 -4.24 -11.52 19.01
C CYS A 114 -5.65 -10.92 19.08
N ALA A 115 -6.14 -10.46 17.94
CA ALA A 115 -7.51 -10.06 17.73
C ALA A 115 -8.05 -10.70 16.46
N VAL A 116 -9.32 -11.13 16.49
CA VAL A 116 -10.06 -11.63 15.34
C VAL A 116 -11.05 -10.57 14.90
N VAL A 117 -10.96 -10.13 13.66
CA VAL A 117 -11.72 -8.99 13.16
C VAL A 117 -12.29 -9.26 11.78
N GLN A 118 -13.39 -8.58 11.43
CA GLN A 118 -13.91 -8.57 10.07
C GLN A 118 -13.08 -7.66 9.16
N PRO A 119 -13.03 -7.91 7.83
CA PRO A 119 -12.12 -7.24 6.89
C PRO A 119 -12.35 -5.74 6.72
N GLY A 120 -13.54 -5.23 7.01
CA GLY A 120 -13.87 -3.81 6.96
C GLY A 120 -13.54 -3.01 8.23
N VAL A 121 -12.95 -3.65 9.24
CA VAL A 121 -12.41 -2.91 10.42
C VAL A 121 -11.24 -2.06 9.94
N THR A 122 -11.21 -0.77 10.32
CA THR A 122 -10.07 0.10 9.98
C THR A 122 -8.83 -0.30 10.77
N ASN A 123 -7.66 -0.14 10.17
CA ASN A 123 -6.39 -0.47 10.79
C ASN A 123 -6.28 0.14 12.21
N LEU A 124 -6.46 1.45 12.32
CA LEU A 124 -6.38 2.16 13.60
C LEU A 124 -7.44 1.71 14.63
N ALA A 125 -8.62 1.24 14.19
CA ALA A 125 -9.66 0.78 15.10
C ALA A 125 -9.23 -0.44 15.93
N ILE A 126 -8.36 -1.28 15.38
CA ILE A 126 -7.79 -2.44 16.10
C ILE A 126 -6.95 -1.94 17.29
N THR A 127 -6.03 -1.01 17.06
CA THR A 127 -5.23 -0.39 18.13
C THR A 127 -6.12 0.30 19.17
N LYS A 128 -7.11 1.11 18.74
CA LYS A 128 -8.04 1.78 19.66
C LYS A 128 -8.82 0.82 20.56
N ALA A 129 -9.11 -0.38 20.10
CA ALA A 129 -9.85 -1.37 20.87
C ALA A 129 -9.02 -2.06 21.98
N VAL A 130 -7.69 -1.95 21.91
CA VAL A 130 -6.78 -2.67 22.84
C VAL A 130 -5.79 -1.76 23.57
N GLN A 131 -5.66 -0.48 23.19
CA GLN A 131 -4.65 0.44 23.75
C GLN A 131 -4.81 0.67 25.26
N ASP A 132 -6.04 0.72 25.77
CA ASP A 132 -6.33 0.88 27.20
C ASP A 132 -5.91 -0.36 28.02
N ARG A 133 -5.62 -1.47 27.34
CA ARG A 133 -5.13 -2.71 27.91
C ARG A 133 -3.60 -2.90 27.70
N GLY A 134 -2.92 -1.86 27.19
CA GLY A 134 -1.48 -1.86 27.00
C GLY A 134 -1.01 -2.58 25.73
N PHE A 135 -1.88 -2.73 24.70
CA PHE A 135 -1.54 -3.37 23.43
C PHE A 135 -1.83 -2.46 22.24
N TYR A 136 -1.26 -2.82 21.06
CA TYR A 136 -1.53 -2.16 19.79
C TYR A 136 -1.29 -3.11 18.63
N TYR A 137 -1.80 -2.75 17.44
CA TYR A 137 -1.50 -3.38 16.17
C TYR A 137 -0.39 -2.59 15.47
N ALA A 138 0.73 -3.26 15.14
CA ALA A 138 1.96 -2.57 14.77
C ALA A 138 1.99 -1.97 13.35
N PRO A 139 1.52 -2.64 12.27
CA PRO A 139 1.50 -2.04 10.95
C PRO A 139 0.60 -0.80 10.91
N ASP A 140 1.16 0.35 10.47
CA ASP A 140 0.51 1.64 10.55
C ASP A 140 0.65 2.46 9.25
N PRO A 141 0.06 1.99 8.15
CA PRO A 141 0.07 2.72 6.90
C PRO A 141 -0.45 4.15 7.08
N SER A 142 0.03 5.09 6.28
CA SER A 142 -0.37 6.51 6.36
C SER A 142 -1.88 6.69 6.32
N SER A 143 -2.60 5.79 5.66
CA SER A 143 -4.06 5.74 5.56
C SER A 143 -4.75 5.00 6.71
N GLN A 144 -4.09 4.65 7.82
CA GLN A 144 -4.60 3.79 8.91
C GLN A 144 -5.95 4.22 9.51
N ILE A 145 -6.30 5.51 9.42
CA ILE A 145 -7.60 6.01 9.88
C ILE A 145 -8.77 5.58 8.98
N ALA A 146 -8.49 5.26 7.73
CA ALA A 146 -9.46 4.95 6.67
C ALA A 146 -9.27 3.55 6.08
N CYS A 147 -8.04 3.09 5.83
CA CYS A 147 -7.79 1.76 5.24
C CYS A 147 -8.31 0.65 6.14
N THR A 148 -8.73 -0.45 5.51
CA THR A 148 -9.32 -1.60 6.22
C THR A 148 -8.34 -2.76 6.30
N ILE A 149 -8.48 -3.59 7.33
CA ILE A 149 -7.56 -4.73 7.53
C ILE A 149 -7.62 -5.73 6.37
N GLY A 150 -8.79 -5.91 5.73
CA GLY A 150 -8.91 -6.76 4.54
C GLY A 150 -8.15 -6.19 3.34
N GLY A 151 -8.12 -4.86 3.20
CA GLY A 151 -7.27 -4.15 2.23
C GLY A 151 -5.79 -4.30 2.57
N ASN A 152 -5.43 -4.17 3.86
CA ASN A 152 -4.04 -4.37 4.28
C ASN A 152 -3.54 -5.81 3.99
N VAL A 153 -4.39 -6.83 4.15
CA VAL A 153 -4.07 -8.20 3.75
C VAL A 153 -3.89 -8.32 2.24
N ALA A 154 -4.78 -7.70 1.45
CA ALA A 154 -4.73 -7.77 -0.01
C ALA A 154 -3.48 -7.12 -0.59
N GLU A 155 -3.04 -5.98 -0.04
CA GLU A 155 -1.86 -5.23 -0.52
C GLU A 155 -0.56 -5.61 0.22
N ASN A 156 -0.62 -6.37 1.32
CA ASN A 156 0.48 -6.53 2.26
C ASN A 156 0.99 -5.17 2.76
N SER A 157 0.08 -4.30 3.18
CA SER A 157 0.39 -2.92 3.55
C SER A 157 1.43 -2.82 4.66
N GLY A 158 2.26 -1.80 4.56
CA GLY A 158 3.33 -1.48 5.50
C GLY A 158 3.03 -0.28 6.40
N GLY A 159 3.97 0.65 6.47
CA GLY A 159 3.94 1.87 7.26
C GLY A 159 5.29 2.23 7.86
N ILE A 160 5.32 3.29 8.67
CA ILE A 160 6.58 3.83 9.21
C ILE A 160 7.32 2.88 10.16
N HIS A 161 6.62 1.95 10.78
CA HIS A 161 7.18 1.02 11.77
C HIS A 161 7.59 -0.35 11.19
N CYS A 162 7.57 -0.51 9.86
CA CYS A 162 7.89 -1.78 9.19
C CYS A 162 9.33 -2.25 9.43
N LEU A 163 10.27 -1.33 9.58
CA LEU A 163 11.68 -1.67 9.84
C LEU A 163 11.83 -2.62 11.04
N LYS A 164 11.16 -2.34 12.14
CA LYS A 164 11.26 -3.14 13.39
C LYS A 164 10.18 -4.20 13.51
N TYR A 165 8.97 -3.87 13.10
CA TYR A 165 7.79 -4.68 13.39
C TYR A 165 7.27 -5.46 12.19
N GLY A 166 7.79 -5.16 11.00
CA GLY A 166 7.39 -5.81 9.76
C GLY A 166 6.06 -5.29 9.20
N MET A 167 5.72 -5.78 8.04
CA MET A 167 4.51 -5.46 7.29
C MET A 167 3.30 -6.25 7.80
N THR A 168 2.19 -6.16 7.10
CA THR A 168 0.97 -6.94 7.40
C THR A 168 1.27 -8.44 7.50
N THR A 169 2.02 -9.01 6.55
CA THR A 169 2.38 -10.44 6.54
C THR A 169 3.06 -10.91 7.83
N ASN A 170 3.90 -10.07 8.45
CA ASN A 170 4.61 -10.40 9.69
C ASN A 170 3.72 -10.31 10.94
N ASN A 171 2.56 -9.66 10.83
CA ASN A 171 1.62 -9.41 11.91
C ASN A 171 0.26 -10.10 11.68
N LEU A 172 0.14 -10.86 10.60
CA LEU A 172 -1.01 -11.70 10.27
C LEU A 172 -0.81 -13.10 10.85
N MET A 173 -1.81 -13.64 11.54
CA MET A 173 -1.78 -14.97 12.13
C MET A 173 -2.75 -15.93 11.42
N GLY A 174 -3.82 -15.43 10.85
CA GLY A 174 -4.77 -16.25 10.11
C GLY A 174 -5.81 -15.43 9.36
N VAL A 175 -6.41 -16.07 8.37
CA VAL A 175 -7.48 -15.49 7.53
C VAL A 175 -8.53 -16.54 7.23
N GLU A 176 -9.81 -16.20 7.35
CA GLU A 176 -10.87 -16.88 6.62
C GLU A 176 -11.02 -16.22 5.26
N PHE A 177 -10.98 -17.01 4.19
CA PHE A 177 -10.87 -16.56 2.83
C PHE A 177 -11.95 -17.18 1.95
N ALA A 178 -12.76 -16.36 1.26
CA ALA A 178 -13.78 -16.80 0.35
C ALA A 178 -13.21 -16.94 -1.06
N LEU A 179 -13.35 -18.12 -1.65
CA LEU A 179 -12.93 -18.44 -3.01
C LEU A 179 -14.05 -18.09 -4.02
N LEU A 180 -13.73 -18.07 -5.30
CA LEU A 180 -14.67 -17.71 -6.37
C LEU A 180 -15.93 -18.59 -6.38
N ASP A 181 -15.79 -19.90 -6.09
CA ASP A 181 -16.90 -20.85 -6.01
C ASP A 181 -17.81 -20.65 -4.79
N GLY A 182 -17.51 -19.64 -3.96
CA GLY A 182 -18.22 -19.34 -2.72
C GLY A 182 -17.85 -20.26 -1.55
N SER A 183 -16.91 -21.21 -1.71
CA SER A 183 -16.36 -21.94 -0.59
C SER A 183 -15.52 -21.03 0.29
N ARG A 184 -15.38 -21.36 1.57
CA ARG A 184 -14.55 -20.66 2.53
C ARG A 184 -13.50 -21.58 3.08
N VAL A 185 -12.27 -21.11 3.06
CA VAL A 185 -11.09 -21.80 3.58
C VAL A 185 -10.46 -20.99 4.69
N ARG A 186 -9.76 -21.63 5.61
CA ARG A 186 -9.09 -20.96 6.70
C ARG A 186 -7.60 -21.28 6.61
N PHE A 187 -6.79 -20.23 6.57
CA PHE A 187 -5.34 -20.30 6.57
C PHE A 187 -4.81 -19.73 7.87
N GLY A 188 -3.90 -20.42 8.53
CA GLY A 188 -3.40 -20.00 9.84
C GLY A 188 -4.44 -20.07 10.96
N GLY A 189 -4.22 -19.31 12.03
CA GLY A 189 -5.05 -19.26 13.21
C GLY A 189 -4.36 -18.53 14.36
N LYS A 190 -4.71 -18.84 15.61
CA LYS A 190 -4.10 -18.24 16.80
C LYS A 190 -2.74 -18.87 17.15
N ALA A 191 -2.41 -20.05 16.62
CA ALA A 191 -1.11 -20.68 16.77
C ALA A 191 -0.07 -20.01 15.84
N HIS A 192 1.22 -20.06 16.24
CA HIS A 192 2.29 -19.41 15.48
C HIS A 192 2.61 -20.11 14.15
N ASP A 193 2.34 -21.41 14.03
CA ASP A 193 2.61 -22.17 12.81
C ASP A 193 1.34 -22.75 12.22
N ALA A 194 1.20 -22.60 10.89
CA ALA A 194 0.25 -23.36 10.11
C ALA A 194 0.96 -24.58 9.53
N GLY A 195 0.42 -25.78 9.76
CA GLY A 195 0.94 -27.00 9.13
C GLY A 195 0.76 -26.96 7.61
N GLY A 196 1.72 -27.53 6.86
CA GLY A 196 1.68 -27.63 5.40
C GLY A 196 2.30 -26.45 4.65
N LEU A 197 1.79 -26.15 3.46
CA LEU A 197 2.26 -25.02 2.67
C LEU A 197 1.83 -23.68 3.29
N ASP A 198 2.68 -22.66 3.20
CA ASP A 198 2.36 -21.31 3.66
C ASP A 198 1.37 -20.62 2.71
N LEU A 199 0.11 -21.02 2.80
CA LEU A 199 -0.97 -20.40 2.04
C LEU A 199 -1.36 -19.02 2.60
N LEU A 200 -1.07 -18.76 3.87
CA LEU A 200 -1.29 -17.45 4.47
C LEU A 200 -0.37 -16.39 3.85
N GLY A 201 0.92 -16.72 3.69
CA GLY A 201 1.87 -15.87 2.95
C GLY A 201 1.48 -15.71 1.49
N LEU A 202 0.97 -16.76 0.83
CA LEU A 202 0.57 -16.71 -0.58
C LEU A 202 -0.61 -15.75 -0.84
N ILE A 203 -1.62 -15.72 0.03
CA ILE A 203 -2.78 -14.85 -0.15
C ILE A 203 -2.53 -13.40 0.30
N THR A 204 -1.53 -13.17 1.15
CA THR A 204 -1.16 -11.83 1.60
C THR A 204 -0.43 -11.11 0.48
N GLY A 205 -0.92 -9.93 0.10
CA GLY A 205 -0.39 -9.21 -1.06
C GLY A 205 -0.91 -9.74 -2.41
N SER A 206 -2.00 -10.54 -2.41
CA SER A 206 -2.58 -11.06 -3.65
C SER A 206 -3.51 -10.09 -4.39
N GLU A 207 -3.67 -8.87 -3.92
CA GLU A 207 -4.45 -7.78 -4.54
C GLU A 207 -5.87 -8.20 -4.98
N GLY A 208 -6.50 -9.11 -4.21
CA GLY A 208 -7.84 -9.62 -4.52
C GLY A 208 -7.91 -10.56 -5.74
N LEU A 209 -6.77 -11.02 -6.25
CA LEU A 209 -6.70 -11.93 -7.40
C LEU A 209 -7.05 -13.38 -7.05
N LEU A 210 -6.86 -13.79 -5.79
CA LEU A 210 -7.02 -15.18 -5.35
C LEU A 210 -8.32 -15.43 -4.59
N GLY A 211 -8.98 -14.39 -4.11
CA GLY A 211 -10.21 -14.46 -3.32
C GLY A 211 -10.41 -13.24 -2.44
N ILE A 212 -11.29 -13.35 -1.43
CA ILE A 212 -11.69 -12.24 -0.56
C ILE A 212 -11.56 -12.67 0.91
N ALA A 213 -10.78 -11.90 1.71
CA ALA A 213 -10.72 -12.08 3.15
C ALA A 213 -12.07 -11.75 3.80
N THR A 214 -12.59 -12.64 4.65
CA THR A 214 -13.87 -12.48 5.37
C THR A 214 -13.70 -12.41 6.88
N GLU A 215 -12.57 -12.89 7.41
CA GLU A 215 -12.15 -12.77 8.80
C GLU A 215 -10.62 -12.72 8.85
N VAL A 216 -10.07 -11.90 9.72
CA VAL A 216 -8.62 -11.69 9.84
C VAL A 216 -8.20 -11.83 11.31
N THR A 217 -7.22 -12.67 11.58
CA THR A 217 -6.57 -12.80 12.90
C THR A 217 -5.24 -12.07 12.85
N VAL A 218 -5.10 -11.01 13.65
CA VAL A 218 -3.91 -10.16 13.73
C VAL A 218 -3.19 -10.32 15.05
N ARG A 219 -1.85 -10.14 15.02
CA ARG A 219 -0.99 -10.15 16.20
C ARG A 219 -1.06 -8.80 16.90
N LEU A 220 -1.21 -8.82 18.22
CA LEU A 220 -1.13 -7.64 19.08
C LEU A 220 0.24 -7.61 19.76
N ARG A 221 0.81 -6.40 19.85
CA ARG A 221 2.07 -6.15 20.53
C ARG A 221 1.85 -5.31 21.79
N PRO A 222 2.61 -5.54 22.87
CA PRO A 222 2.58 -4.66 24.02
C PRO A 222 3.10 -3.26 23.61
N ILE A 223 2.47 -2.20 24.14
CA ILE A 223 2.95 -0.84 23.97
C ILE A 223 4.32 -0.71 24.62
N PRO A 224 5.33 -0.16 23.94
CA PRO A 224 6.67 0.05 24.51
C PRO A 224 6.62 0.96 25.75
N ALA A 225 7.47 0.68 26.74
CA ALA A 225 7.54 1.47 27.96
C ALA A 225 8.03 2.91 27.69
N VAL A 226 8.94 3.06 26.73
CA VAL A 226 9.51 4.34 26.28
C VAL A 226 9.50 4.38 24.75
N THR A 227 9.16 5.53 24.21
CA THR A 227 9.29 5.84 22.79
C THR A 227 9.89 7.23 22.65
N GLU A 228 11.00 7.37 21.95
CA GLU A 228 11.73 8.61 21.75
C GLU A 228 11.87 8.91 20.26
N ALA A 229 11.53 10.11 19.82
CA ALA A 229 11.80 10.56 18.47
C ALA A 229 13.10 11.38 18.42
N MET A 230 13.86 11.17 17.37
CA MET A 230 15.07 11.94 17.04
C MET A 230 14.85 12.64 15.72
N LEU A 231 15.16 13.95 15.68
CA LEU A 231 15.19 14.76 14.48
C LEU A 231 16.66 15.11 14.19
N VAL A 232 17.15 14.69 13.04
CA VAL A 232 18.54 14.89 12.63
C VAL A 232 18.57 15.65 11.31
N ALA A 233 19.30 16.76 11.26
CA ALA A 233 19.46 17.57 10.07
C ALA A 233 20.79 17.28 9.36
N PHE A 234 20.77 17.30 8.03
CA PHE A 234 21.93 17.05 7.18
C PHE A 234 22.09 18.13 6.10
N PRO A 235 23.37 18.40 5.68
CA PRO A 235 23.66 19.35 4.62
C PRO A 235 23.39 18.79 3.21
N SER A 236 23.01 17.52 3.10
CA SER A 236 22.64 16.87 1.85
C SER A 236 21.88 15.57 2.05
N VAL A 237 21.13 15.15 1.04
CA VAL A 237 20.38 13.88 1.02
C VAL A 237 21.34 12.68 1.07
N GLU A 238 22.52 12.80 0.44
CA GLU A 238 23.57 11.78 0.44
C GLU A 238 24.06 11.49 1.86
N SER A 239 24.29 12.54 2.65
CA SER A 239 24.70 12.40 4.06
C SER A 239 23.64 11.73 4.90
N ALA A 240 22.36 12.08 4.68
CA ALA A 240 21.23 11.45 5.36
C ALA A 240 21.12 9.96 5.00
N GLY A 241 21.22 9.60 3.71
CA GLY A 241 21.22 8.21 3.24
C GLY A 241 22.40 7.39 3.78
N ALA A 242 23.60 7.99 3.81
CA ALA A 242 24.79 7.36 4.39
C ALA A 242 24.65 7.16 5.92
N CYS A 243 23.91 8.03 6.60
CA CYS A 243 23.58 7.88 8.02
C CYS A 243 22.67 6.67 8.24
N VAL A 244 21.60 6.51 7.48
CA VAL A 244 20.70 5.35 7.55
C VAL A 244 21.48 4.05 7.38
N ALA A 245 22.27 3.93 6.33
CA ALA A 245 23.09 2.76 6.08
C ALA A 245 24.06 2.49 7.25
N GLY A 246 24.67 3.55 7.83
CA GLY A 246 25.57 3.47 8.96
C GLY A 246 24.90 3.00 10.25
N ILE A 247 23.66 3.46 10.53
CA ILE A 247 22.86 3.05 11.68
C ILE A 247 22.55 1.55 11.62
N ILE A 248 22.07 1.09 10.46
CA ILE A 248 21.76 -0.34 10.28
C ILE A 248 23.02 -1.20 10.35
N ALA A 249 24.14 -0.75 9.75
CA ALA A 249 25.43 -1.46 9.82
C ALA A 249 26.00 -1.52 11.24
N ALA A 250 25.65 -0.57 12.12
CA ALA A 250 26.01 -0.60 13.54
C ALA A 250 25.11 -1.54 14.38
N GLY A 251 24.16 -2.26 13.74
CA GLY A 251 23.23 -3.16 14.44
C GLY A 251 22.06 -2.45 15.14
N ILE A 252 21.89 -1.16 14.91
CA ILE A 252 20.79 -0.38 15.46
C ILE A 252 19.55 -0.56 14.56
N ILE A 253 18.44 -1.00 15.16
CA ILE A 253 17.15 -1.16 14.46
C ILE A 253 16.12 -0.25 15.13
N PRO A 254 15.97 1.01 14.66
CA PRO A 254 14.93 1.90 15.13
C PRO A 254 13.52 1.37 14.86
N ALA A 255 12.55 1.81 15.64
CA ALA A 255 11.14 1.51 15.38
C ALA A 255 10.71 2.09 14.02
N ALA A 256 11.21 3.29 13.68
CA ALA A 256 10.99 3.97 12.42
C ALA A 256 12.22 4.78 12.00
N MET A 257 12.44 4.95 10.68
CA MET A 257 13.39 5.89 10.10
C MET A 257 12.83 6.48 8.81
N GLU A 258 12.63 7.81 8.80
CA GLU A 258 12.03 8.55 7.69
C GLU A 258 12.98 9.64 7.20
N ILE A 259 13.18 9.74 5.90
CA ILE A 259 13.92 10.86 5.29
C ILE A 259 12.95 11.79 4.54
N MET A 260 13.26 13.08 4.62
CA MET A 260 12.64 14.12 3.79
C MET A 260 13.71 15.02 3.21
N ASP A 261 13.60 15.35 1.92
CA ASP A 261 14.49 16.27 1.23
C ASP A 261 14.08 17.74 1.40
N ARG A 262 14.86 18.67 0.87
CA ARG A 262 14.60 20.11 0.94
C ARG A 262 13.23 20.48 0.39
N SER A 263 12.82 19.90 -0.75
CA SER A 263 11.52 20.17 -1.37
C SER A 263 10.36 19.79 -0.46
N ALA A 264 10.47 18.64 0.19
CA ALA A 264 9.48 18.17 1.16
C ALA A 264 9.46 19.05 2.43
N ILE A 265 10.65 19.41 2.95
CA ILE A 265 10.79 20.28 4.13
C ILE A 265 10.12 21.63 3.87
N ASP A 266 10.39 22.28 2.73
CA ASP A 266 9.82 23.58 2.40
C ASP A 266 8.31 23.54 2.26
N ALA A 267 7.76 22.52 1.61
CA ALA A 267 6.33 22.33 1.47
C ALA A 267 5.66 22.15 2.86
N ILE A 268 6.26 21.33 3.72
CA ILE A 268 5.76 21.02 5.08
C ILE A 268 5.83 22.25 5.99
N GLU A 269 6.95 22.99 5.99
CA GLU A 269 7.08 24.21 6.79
C GLU A 269 6.07 25.26 6.35
N ALA A 270 5.80 25.40 5.05
CA ALA A 270 4.77 26.29 4.54
C ALA A 270 3.34 25.83 4.91
N TYR A 271 3.13 24.53 5.18
CA TYR A 271 1.81 23.96 5.47
C TYR A 271 1.46 23.95 6.96
N CYS A 272 2.34 23.47 7.83
CA CYS A 272 2.05 23.26 9.25
C CYS A 272 3.16 23.73 10.22
N ALA A 273 4.29 24.24 9.69
CA ALA A 273 5.39 24.84 10.44
C ALA A 273 5.83 24.03 11.69
N PRO A 274 6.25 22.76 11.54
CA PRO A 274 6.71 21.94 12.66
C PRO A 274 8.02 22.44 13.28
N GLY A 275 8.70 23.39 12.65
CA GLY A 275 9.97 23.98 13.10
C GLY A 275 11.19 23.13 12.79
N TYR A 276 11.24 22.57 11.59
CA TYR A 276 12.42 21.84 11.10
C TYR A 276 13.60 22.78 10.88
N PRO A 277 14.86 22.34 11.03
CA PRO A 277 16.03 23.17 10.84
C PRO A 277 16.07 23.81 9.43
N ALA A 278 16.17 25.14 9.37
CA ALA A 278 16.10 25.91 8.12
C ALA A 278 17.33 25.72 7.23
N ASP A 279 18.47 25.34 7.79
CA ASP A 279 19.75 25.08 7.14
C ASP A 279 19.93 23.63 6.69
N ALA A 280 18.89 22.77 6.85
CA ALA A 280 18.92 21.39 6.44
C ALA A 280 18.52 21.24 4.96
N ASP A 281 19.31 20.55 4.16
CA ASP A 281 18.91 20.06 2.83
C ASP A 281 18.21 18.72 2.89
N ALA A 282 18.39 17.97 3.99
CA ALA A 282 17.64 16.78 4.32
C ALA A 282 17.46 16.62 5.83
N ILE A 283 16.37 16.02 6.25
CA ILE A 283 16.18 15.59 7.64
C ILE A 283 15.92 14.09 7.70
N LEU A 284 16.39 13.49 8.80
CA LEU A 284 16.07 12.11 9.19
C LEU A 284 15.29 12.18 10.51
N ILE A 285 14.08 11.64 10.50
CA ILE A 285 13.30 11.36 11.71
C ILE A 285 13.48 9.89 12.03
N ALA A 286 13.96 9.60 13.25
CA ALA A 286 14.03 8.24 13.75
C ALA A 286 13.21 8.09 15.03
N GLU A 287 12.68 6.91 15.26
CA GLU A 287 11.98 6.57 16.50
C GLU A 287 12.66 5.36 17.14
N LEU A 288 12.99 5.49 18.40
CA LEU A 288 13.58 4.42 19.22
C LEU A 288 12.58 4.07 20.31
N ASP A 289 12.31 2.78 20.49
CA ASP A 289 11.37 2.30 21.48
C ASP A 289 11.83 1.02 22.17
N GLY A 290 11.40 0.85 23.43
CA GLY A 290 11.77 -0.30 24.27
C GLY A 290 11.75 0.01 25.73
N VAL A 291 12.67 -0.57 26.51
CA VAL A 291 12.89 -0.21 27.93
C VAL A 291 13.85 0.98 28.03
N ALA A 292 13.69 1.82 29.05
CA ALA A 292 14.37 3.11 29.15
C ALA A 292 15.91 3.03 29.03
N ILE A 293 16.53 2.04 29.68
CA ILE A 293 17.99 1.90 29.67
C ILE A 293 18.52 1.52 28.27
N GLU A 294 17.77 0.69 27.55
CA GLU A 294 18.09 0.28 26.18
C GLU A 294 17.94 1.45 25.20
N VAL A 295 16.82 2.17 25.28
CA VAL A 295 16.56 3.36 24.46
C VAL A 295 17.66 4.39 24.64
N GLU A 296 18.05 4.71 25.88
CA GLU A 296 19.12 5.67 26.16
C GLU A 296 20.49 5.23 25.58
N GLN A 297 20.82 3.95 25.70
CA GLN A 297 22.08 3.42 25.15
C GLN A 297 22.08 3.50 23.62
N VAL A 298 20.99 3.07 23.00
CA VAL A 298 20.84 3.07 21.54
C VAL A 298 20.79 4.49 20.99
N SER A 299 20.14 5.44 21.68
CA SER A 299 20.12 6.86 21.30
C SER A 299 21.53 7.45 21.22
N ARG A 300 22.38 7.17 22.22
CA ARG A 300 23.78 7.64 22.21
C ARG A 300 24.60 7.04 21.06
N GLN A 301 24.40 5.77 20.77
CA GLN A 301 25.06 5.12 19.62
C GLN A 301 24.58 5.72 18.29
N PHE A 302 23.26 5.94 18.16
CA PHE A 302 22.65 6.59 17.00
C PHE A 302 23.25 7.97 16.78
N GLU A 303 23.29 8.83 17.82
CA GLU A 303 23.90 10.16 17.73
C GLU A 303 25.37 10.12 17.28
N SER A 304 26.14 9.17 17.80
CA SER A 304 27.54 8.99 17.41
C SER A 304 27.66 8.70 15.91
N VAL A 305 26.84 7.77 15.38
CA VAL A 305 26.82 7.45 13.95
C VAL A 305 26.38 8.66 13.13
N ALA A 306 25.30 9.37 13.54
CA ALA A 306 24.79 10.52 12.83
C ALA A 306 25.83 11.64 12.71
N ARG A 307 26.56 11.94 13.79
CA ARG A 307 27.66 12.92 13.78
C ARG A 307 28.80 12.50 12.83
N LEU A 308 29.19 11.21 12.84
CA LEU A 308 30.20 10.67 11.92
C LEU A 308 29.78 10.76 10.46
N LYS A 309 28.46 10.79 10.18
CA LYS A 309 27.89 10.93 8.82
C LYS A 309 27.53 12.35 8.46
N GLY A 310 27.95 13.35 9.23
CA GLY A 310 27.85 14.75 8.89
C GLY A 310 26.56 15.44 9.33
N ALA A 311 25.88 14.91 10.36
CA ALA A 311 24.73 15.58 10.95
C ALA A 311 25.11 16.99 11.43
N ILE A 312 24.36 18.02 11.01
CA ILE A 312 24.55 19.41 11.43
C ILE A 312 23.83 19.73 12.74
N SER A 313 22.70 19.08 12.98
CA SER A 313 22.00 19.14 14.27
C SER A 313 21.29 17.84 14.60
N ILE A 314 21.16 17.57 15.89
CA ILE A 314 20.44 16.41 16.43
C ILE A 314 19.59 16.88 17.58
N SER A 315 18.30 16.59 17.55
CA SER A 315 17.34 16.87 18.63
C SER A 315 16.65 15.58 19.04
N ARG A 316 16.50 15.38 20.35
CA ARG A 316 15.73 14.26 20.95
C ARG A 316 14.43 14.81 21.54
N SER A 317 13.33 14.10 21.38
CA SER A 317 12.08 14.49 22.03
C SER A 317 12.13 14.15 23.53
N ASN A 318 11.82 15.15 24.36
CA ASN A 318 11.77 15.01 25.81
C ASN A 318 10.32 14.88 26.34
N SER A 319 9.34 14.96 25.44
CA SER A 319 7.92 14.86 25.76
C SER A 319 7.12 14.28 24.61
N LEU A 320 5.91 13.82 24.91
CA LEU A 320 4.95 13.37 23.89
C LEU A 320 4.59 14.51 22.92
N GLU A 321 4.53 15.76 23.42
CA GLU A 321 4.22 16.91 22.59
C GLU A 321 5.32 17.17 21.56
N GLU A 322 6.60 17.15 21.95
CA GLU A 322 7.73 17.29 21.03
C GLU A 322 7.78 16.15 20.02
N ARG A 323 7.58 14.90 20.48
CA ARG A 323 7.50 13.74 19.58
C ARG A 323 6.39 13.96 18.55
N ASN A 324 5.19 14.34 18.97
CA ASN A 324 4.05 14.57 18.06
C ASN A 324 4.34 15.72 17.09
N ARG A 325 5.02 16.78 17.50
CA ARG A 325 5.43 17.88 16.63
C ARG A 325 6.41 17.42 15.56
N ILE A 326 7.43 16.64 15.91
CA ILE A 326 8.39 16.07 14.96
C ILE A 326 7.66 15.24 13.89
N TRP A 327 6.73 14.39 14.31
CA TRP A 327 5.97 13.53 13.40
C TRP A 327 4.86 14.26 12.62
N ALA A 328 4.37 15.40 13.11
CA ALA A 328 3.28 16.15 12.46
C ALA A 328 3.63 16.56 11.04
N GLY A 329 4.87 17.05 10.81
CA GLY A 329 5.33 17.40 9.48
C GLY A 329 5.36 16.20 8.54
N ARG A 330 5.96 15.08 8.97
CA ARG A 330 6.02 13.85 8.15
C ARG A 330 4.61 13.34 7.78
N LYS A 331 3.68 13.35 8.72
CA LYS A 331 2.29 12.95 8.47
C LYS A 331 1.53 13.89 7.53
N SER A 332 1.96 15.13 7.44
CA SER A 332 1.35 16.16 6.59
C SER A 332 1.95 16.23 5.18
N ALA A 333 3.01 15.47 4.89
CA ALA A 333 3.80 15.59 3.66
C ALA A 333 2.96 15.51 2.38
N PHE A 334 2.06 14.53 2.28
CA PHE A 334 1.15 14.37 1.13
C PHE A 334 0.23 15.60 0.94
N SER A 335 -0.35 16.12 2.04
CA SER A 335 -1.21 17.30 1.98
C SER A 335 -0.42 18.58 1.69
N ALA A 336 0.83 18.65 2.15
CA ALA A 336 1.69 19.81 1.96
C ALA A 336 2.08 20.00 0.48
N THR A 337 2.32 18.93 -0.26
CA THR A 337 2.67 18.99 -1.69
C THR A 337 1.55 19.57 -2.57
N GLY A 338 0.28 19.45 -2.15
CA GLY A 338 -0.86 20.08 -2.81
C GLY A 338 -0.81 21.62 -2.86
N ARG A 339 0.12 22.25 -2.13
CA ARG A 339 0.40 23.70 -2.27
C ARG A 339 1.33 24.03 -3.43
N ILE A 340 2.05 23.04 -3.96
CA ILE A 340 2.98 23.23 -5.10
C ILE A 340 2.20 23.08 -6.41
N ALA A 341 1.41 22.00 -6.55
CA ALA A 341 0.49 21.80 -7.66
C ALA A 341 -0.68 20.90 -7.22
N PRO A 342 -1.80 20.87 -7.98
CA PRO A 342 -3.01 20.17 -7.55
C PRO A 342 -2.90 18.66 -7.55
N ASP A 343 -2.02 18.07 -8.37
CA ASP A 343 -1.94 16.64 -8.59
C ASP A 343 -0.56 16.10 -8.20
N MET A 344 -0.52 14.83 -7.81
CA MET A 344 0.74 14.11 -7.56
C MET A 344 0.61 12.63 -7.88
N LEU A 345 1.73 12.03 -8.31
CA LEU A 345 1.93 10.59 -8.34
C LEU A 345 2.94 10.21 -7.25
N CYS A 346 2.55 9.27 -6.40
CA CYS A 346 3.42 8.72 -5.37
C CYS A 346 3.99 7.39 -5.84
N MET A 347 5.28 7.35 -6.09
CA MET A 347 5.98 6.11 -6.43
C MET A 347 6.25 5.28 -5.17
N ASP A 348 6.52 3.98 -5.35
CA ASP A 348 6.59 3.03 -4.24
C ASP A 348 7.64 1.93 -4.49
N GLY A 349 8.73 2.27 -5.19
CA GLY A 349 9.83 1.34 -5.40
C GLY A 349 10.64 1.12 -4.13
N THR A 350 11.09 -0.12 -3.90
CA THR A 350 12.00 -0.43 -2.78
C THR A 350 13.40 -0.72 -3.31
N ILE A 351 14.43 -0.27 -2.59
CA ILE A 351 15.83 -0.44 -2.97
C ILE A 351 16.68 -0.95 -1.81
N PRO A 352 17.82 -1.59 -2.11
CA PRO A 352 18.82 -1.84 -1.07
C PRO A 352 19.29 -0.52 -0.43
N ARG A 353 19.29 -0.43 0.90
CA ARG A 353 19.58 0.82 1.65
C ARG A 353 20.88 1.48 1.28
N ARG A 354 21.91 0.70 0.88
CA ARG A 354 23.20 1.23 0.43
C ARG A 354 23.10 2.08 -0.84
N GLU A 355 22.03 1.90 -1.63
CA GLU A 355 21.78 2.62 -2.87
C GLU A 355 21.01 3.93 -2.67
N LEU A 356 20.56 4.24 -1.44
CA LEU A 356 19.74 5.42 -1.15
C LEU A 356 20.35 6.71 -1.73
N SER A 357 21.62 7.01 -1.41
CA SER A 357 22.29 8.21 -1.89
C SER A 357 22.34 8.28 -3.43
N ASN A 358 22.71 7.17 -4.08
CA ASN A 358 22.81 7.07 -5.53
C ASN A 358 21.43 7.29 -6.21
N VAL A 359 20.42 6.60 -5.72
CA VAL A 359 19.06 6.66 -6.30
C VAL A 359 18.45 8.05 -6.13
N LEU A 360 18.61 8.70 -4.98
CA LEU A 360 18.08 10.04 -4.74
C LEU A 360 18.73 11.11 -5.61
N THR A 361 20.04 11.01 -5.85
CA THR A 361 20.75 11.87 -6.81
C THR A 361 20.17 11.71 -8.20
N ARG A 362 19.99 10.47 -8.66
CA ARG A 362 19.40 10.18 -9.99
C ARG A 362 17.94 10.64 -10.10
N ILE A 363 17.12 10.52 -9.05
CA ILE A 363 15.74 11.06 -9.04
C ILE A 363 15.75 12.58 -9.21
N THR A 364 16.69 13.28 -8.56
CA THR A 364 16.85 14.74 -8.73
C THR A 364 17.25 15.10 -10.17
N GLU A 365 18.11 14.33 -10.82
CA GLU A 365 18.47 14.51 -12.23
C GLU A 365 17.28 14.25 -13.16
N MET A 366 16.49 13.20 -12.89
CA MET A 366 15.26 12.90 -13.63
C MET A 366 14.23 14.02 -13.48
N SER A 367 14.04 14.59 -12.28
CA SER A 367 13.16 15.75 -12.06
C SER A 367 13.49 16.90 -13.00
N ARG A 368 14.78 17.21 -13.16
CA ARG A 368 15.24 18.24 -14.11
C ARG A 368 14.98 17.85 -15.56
N LYS A 369 15.22 16.59 -15.92
CA LYS A 369 14.99 16.03 -17.27
C LYS A 369 13.50 16.12 -17.68
N TYR A 370 12.60 15.79 -16.78
CA TYR A 370 11.16 15.81 -17.05
C TYR A 370 10.52 17.19 -16.84
N GLY A 371 11.22 18.11 -16.18
CA GLY A 371 10.72 19.45 -15.85
C GLY A 371 9.55 19.41 -14.87
N LEU A 372 9.51 18.42 -13.99
CA LEU A 372 8.49 18.24 -12.97
C LEU A 372 9.15 18.24 -11.58
N PRO A 373 8.62 18.99 -10.60
CA PRO A 373 9.13 18.96 -9.25
C PRO A 373 8.87 17.60 -8.61
N VAL A 374 9.79 17.19 -7.74
CA VAL A 374 9.67 15.99 -6.91
C VAL A 374 9.97 16.35 -5.45
N ALA A 375 9.19 15.81 -4.52
CA ALA A 375 9.47 15.84 -3.11
C ALA A 375 9.71 14.41 -2.61
N ASN A 376 10.86 14.16 -2.01
CA ASN A 376 11.22 12.84 -1.52
C ASN A 376 10.86 12.72 -0.03
N VAL A 377 9.93 11.79 0.25
CA VAL A 377 9.46 11.48 1.61
C VAL A 377 9.32 9.98 1.69
N PHE A 378 10.16 9.27 2.46
CA PHE A 378 10.20 7.82 2.37
C PHE A 378 10.65 7.10 3.63
N HIS A 379 10.32 5.80 3.70
CA HIS A 379 10.73 4.89 4.76
C HIS A 379 12.20 4.48 4.55
N ALA A 380 13.13 5.31 5.04
CA ALA A 380 14.55 5.08 4.83
C ALA A 380 15.06 3.80 5.50
N GLY A 381 14.38 3.36 6.57
CA GLY A 381 14.77 2.21 7.36
C GLY A 381 14.67 0.88 6.59
N ASP A 382 13.69 0.71 5.75
CA ASP A 382 13.49 -0.50 4.93
C ASP A 382 13.81 -0.30 3.45
N GLY A 383 14.07 0.95 3.03
CA GLY A 383 14.43 1.30 1.66
C GLY A 383 13.23 1.51 0.74
N ASN A 384 12.02 1.61 1.28
CA ASN A 384 10.83 1.91 0.51
C ASN A 384 10.72 3.41 0.22
N LEU A 385 10.76 3.77 -1.07
CA LEU A 385 10.81 5.14 -1.56
C LEU A 385 9.41 5.65 -1.93
N HIS A 386 9.08 6.87 -1.48
CA HIS A 386 7.88 7.58 -1.93
C HIS A 386 8.25 8.94 -2.56
N PRO A 387 8.90 8.96 -3.74
CA PRO A 387 9.03 10.20 -4.48
C PRO A 387 7.64 10.67 -4.92
N LEU A 388 7.28 11.87 -4.49
CA LEU A 388 6.03 12.54 -4.85
C LEU A 388 6.29 13.39 -6.09
N ILE A 389 5.93 12.89 -7.26
CA ILE A 389 6.01 13.63 -8.52
C ILE A 389 4.83 14.59 -8.57
N ILE A 390 5.10 15.87 -8.63
CA ILE A 390 4.10 16.93 -8.46
C ILE A 390 3.83 17.54 -9.83
N PHE A 391 2.55 17.64 -10.23
CA PHE A 391 2.16 18.10 -11.56
C PHE A 391 0.74 18.70 -11.54
N ASN A 392 0.28 19.20 -12.71
CA ASN A 392 -1.10 19.64 -12.92
C ASN A 392 -1.67 18.92 -14.14
N ALA A 393 -2.61 18.00 -13.92
CA ALA A 393 -3.26 17.22 -14.99
C ALA A 393 -4.02 18.08 -16.02
N MET A 394 -4.37 19.33 -15.67
CA MET A 394 -5.00 20.28 -16.61
C MET A 394 -4.02 20.85 -17.63
N ASN A 395 -2.71 20.74 -17.39
CA ASN A 395 -1.69 21.14 -18.35
C ASN A 395 -1.44 20.02 -19.37
N GLU A 396 -1.46 20.34 -20.65
CA GLU A 396 -1.29 19.36 -21.72
C GLU A 396 0.04 18.59 -21.58
N GLY A 397 -0.05 17.27 -21.55
CA GLY A 397 1.09 16.35 -21.49
C GLY A 397 1.79 16.23 -20.12
N GLU A 398 1.37 16.95 -19.07
CA GLU A 398 2.02 16.84 -17.77
C GLU A 398 1.75 15.47 -17.10
N LEU A 399 0.54 14.94 -17.19
CA LEU A 399 0.23 13.60 -16.66
C LEU A 399 1.09 12.53 -17.33
N GLU A 400 1.21 12.56 -18.67
CA GLU A 400 2.05 11.61 -19.41
C GLU A 400 3.53 11.73 -19.02
N ARG A 401 4.05 12.96 -18.85
CA ARG A 401 5.42 13.16 -18.35
C ARG A 401 5.61 12.63 -16.94
N ALA A 402 4.61 12.83 -16.05
CA ALA A 402 4.65 12.31 -14.69
C ALA A 402 4.64 10.77 -14.65
N GLU A 403 3.79 10.13 -15.47
CA GLU A 403 3.74 8.67 -15.62
C GLU A 403 5.08 8.11 -16.15
N ASN A 404 5.68 8.76 -17.15
CA ASN A 404 6.98 8.36 -17.70
C ASN A 404 8.12 8.55 -16.68
N PHE A 405 8.09 9.65 -15.92
CA PHE A 405 9.05 9.89 -14.86
C PHE A 405 8.94 8.81 -13.76
N GLY A 406 7.72 8.52 -13.32
CA GLY A 406 7.46 7.45 -12.34
C GLY A 406 7.97 6.09 -12.82
N ALA A 407 7.75 5.75 -14.09
CA ALA A 407 8.26 4.51 -14.66
C ALA A 407 9.79 4.44 -14.68
N GLU A 408 10.47 5.56 -14.98
CA GLU A 408 11.94 5.60 -14.98
C GLU A 408 12.49 5.44 -13.56
N ILE A 409 11.80 6.01 -12.54
CA ILE A 409 12.15 5.78 -11.12
C ILE A 409 12.02 4.30 -10.76
N LEU A 410 10.88 3.67 -11.09
CA LEU A 410 10.66 2.25 -10.76
C LEU A 410 11.63 1.33 -11.49
N LYS A 411 11.96 1.65 -12.74
CA LYS A 411 13.01 0.94 -13.48
C LYS A 411 14.37 1.07 -12.79
N LEU A 412 14.72 2.26 -12.33
CA LEU A 412 15.94 2.49 -11.55
C LEU A 412 15.96 1.64 -10.28
N CYS A 413 14.83 1.55 -9.56
CA CYS A 413 14.75 0.70 -8.36
C CYS A 413 15.09 -0.76 -8.66
N VAL A 414 14.58 -1.32 -9.76
CA VAL A 414 14.90 -2.69 -10.19
C VAL A 414 16.36 -2.81 -10.62
N GLU A 415 16.90 -1.84 -11.38
CA GLU A 415 18.29 -1.84 -11.86
C GLU A 415 19.32 -1.92 -10.72
N VAL A 416 19.03 -1.28 -9.57
CA VAL A 416 19.91 -1.31 -8.39
C VAL A 416 19.69 -2.54 -7.49
N GLY A 417 18.87 -3.50 -7.93
CA GLY A 417 18.59 -4.74 -7.20
C GLY A 417 17.43 -4.64 -6.21
N GLY A 418 16.54 -3.67 -6.41
CA GLY A 418 15.30 -3.50 -5.67
C GLY A 418 14.07 -4.07 -6.38
N VAL A 419 12.89 -3.55 -6.04
CA VAL A 419 11.58 -4.03 -6.53
C VAL A 419 10.66 -2.88 -6.94
N LEU A 420 9.65 -3.19 -7.77
CA LEU A 420 8.68 -2.20 -8.30
C LEU A 420 7.74 -1.63 -7.23
N THR A 421 7.46 -2.37 -6.17
CA THR A 421 6.51 -1.96 -5.13
C THR A 421 6.97 -2.42 -3.77
N GLY A 422 6.88 -1.54 -2.78
CA GLY A 422 7.16 -1.85 -1.37
C GLY A 422 5.90 -2.24 -0.62
N GLU A 423 4.84 -1.44 -0.72
CA GLU A 423 3.62 -1.61 0.08
C GLU A 423 2.31 -1.29 -0.65
N HIS A 424 2.35 -0.57 -1.80
CA HIS A 424 1.15 -0.14 -2.51
C HIS A 424 0.52 -1.23 -3.40
N GLY A 425 1.27 -2.29 -3.74
CA GLY A 425 0.90 -3.27 -4.73
C GLY A 425 1.25 -2.83 -6.16
N VAL A 426 1.03 -3.74 -7.10
CA VAL A 426 1.29 -3.55 -8.54
C VAL A 426 0.09 -2.90 -9.24
N GLY A 427 -1.10 -3.40 -8.97
CA GLY A 427 -2.37 -2.92 -9.50
C GLY A 427 -2.39 -2.80 -11.03
N VAL A 428 -2.91 -1.67 -11.50
CA VAL A 428 -2.88 -1.23 -12.90
C VAL A 428 -1.60 -0.44 -13.20
N GLU A 429 -1.17 0.37 -12.24
CA GLU A 429 -0.06 1.34 -12.38
C GLU A 429 1.26 0.69 -12.80
N LYS A 430 1.65 -0.39 -12.13
CA LYS A 430 2.97 -1.02 -12.30
C LYS A 430 2.92 -2.30 -13.12
N ARG A 431 1.73 -2.74 -13.53
CA ARG A 431 1.48 -4.00 -14.25
C ARG A 431 2.42 -4.21 -15.43
N ASP A 432 2.57 -3.20 -16.26
CA ASP A 432 3.34 -3.31 -17.51
C ASP A 432 4.86 -3.23 -17.27
N LEU A 433 5.29 -2.93 -16.03
CA LEU A 433 6.68 -2.96 -15.60
C LEU A 433 7.10 -4.31 -14.98
N MET A 434 6.15 -5.21 -14.71
CA MET A 434 6.45 -6.54 -14.14
C MET A 434 7.54 -7.33 -14.89
N PRO A 435 7.61 -7.28 -16.25
CA PRO A 435 8.68 -7.95 -17.00
C PRO A 435 10.10 -7.38 -16.76
N LEU A 436 10.23 -6.20 -16.13
CA LEU A 436 11.55 -5.69 -15.71
C LEU A 436 12.10 -6.43 -14.49
N MET A 437 11.19 -6.96 -13.65
CA MET A 437 11.55 -7.62 -12.39
C MET A 437 11.49 -9.16 -12.49
N PHE A 438 10.58 -9.69 -13.29
CA PHE A 438 10.30 -11.11 -13.41
C PHE A 438 10.58 -11.64 -14.81
N SER A 439 11.22 -12.81 -14.90
CA SER A 439 11.36 -13.51 -16.15
C SER A 439 9.99 -14.01 -16.68
N PRO A 440 9.87 -14.35 -17.97
CA PRO A 440 8.64 -14.94 -18.50
C PRO A 440 8.18 -16.20 -17.73
N ILE A 441 9.12 -17.03 -17.26
CA ILE A 441 8.83 -18.24 -16.48
C ILE A 441 8.28 -17.86 -15.09
N ASP A 442 8.85 -16.84 -14.43
CA ASP A 442 8.35 -16.39 -13.13
C ASP A 442 6.92 -15.85 -13.23
N LEU A 443 6.63 -15.07 -14.28
CA LEU A 443 5.28 -14.56 -14.56
C LEU A 443 4.30 -15.69 -14.87
N GLU A 444 4.74 -16.72 -15.62
CA GLU A 444 3.92 -17.90 -15.92
C GLU A 444 3.57 -18.65 -14.62
N VAL A 445 4.53 -18.88 -13.73
CA VAL A 445 4.27 -19.56 -12.45
C VAL A 445 3.28 -18.75 -11.59
N GLN A 446 3.42 -17.42 -11.52
CA GLN A 446 2.47 -16.58 -10.82
C GLN A 446 1.07 -16.65 -11.43
N GLN A 447 0.95 -16.69 -12.76
CA GLN A 447 -0.32 -16.89 -13.47
C GLN A 447 -0.93 -18.26 -13.18
N GLN A 448 -0.12 -19.32 -13.13
CA GLN A 448 -0.60 -20.67 -12.78
C GLN A 448 -1.19 -20.71 -11.37
N VAL A 449 -0.56 -20.01 -10.40
CA VAL A 449 -1.14 -19.84 -9.05
C VAL A 449 -2.48 -19.12 -9.13
N LYS A 450 -2.57 -18.01 -9.88
CA LYS A 450 -3.85 -17.31 -10.11
C LYS A 450 -4.91 -18.25 -10.69
N CYS A 451 -4.56 -19.04 -11.72
CA CYS A 451 -5.47 -19.99 -12.35
C CYS A 451 -5.94 -21.11 -11.41
N ALA A 452 -5.10 -21.53 -10.46
CA ALA A 452 -5.50 -22.54 -9.46
C ALA A 452 -6.61 -22.05 -8.53
N PHE A 453 -6.64 -20.75 -8.21
CA PHE A 453 -7.66 -20.13 -7.37
C PHE A 453 -8.86 -19.58 -8.17
N ASP A 454 -8.62 -19.13 -9.38
CA ASP A 454 -9.61 -18.49 -10.26
C ASP A 454 -9.46 -18.97 -11.70
N PRO A 455 -9.93 -20.18 -12.01
CA PRO A 455 -9.79 -20.76 -13.34
C PRO A 455 -10.57 -20.03 -14.44
N LEU A 456 -11.54 -19.20 -14.07
CA LEU A 456 -12.34 -18.42 -15.01
C LEU A 456 -11.81 -16.98 -15.21
N GLY A 457 -10.80 -16.55 -14.46
CA GLY A 457 -10.23 -15.22 -14.56
C GLY A 457 -11.20 -14.08 -14.19
N LEU A 458 -12.12 -14.31 -13.25
CA LEU A 458 -13.16 -13.35 -12.87
C LEU A 458 -12.79 -12.44 -11.68
N LEU A 459 -11.82 -12.87 -10.84
CA LEU A 459 -11.38 -12.11 -9.67
C LEU A 459 -10.33 -11.07 -10.07
N ASN A 460 -10.69 -9.82 -9.91
CA ASN A 460 -9.85 -8.63 -10.15
C ASN A 460 -9.02 -8.66 -11.45
N PRO A 461 -9.62 -9.03 -12.60
CA PRO A 461 -8.86 -9.20 -13.82
C PRO A 461 -8.32 -7.88 -14.37
N GLY A 462 -7.18 -7.96 -15.09
CA GLY A 462 -6.51 -6.80 -15.68
C GLY A 462 -5.58 -6.05 -14.73
N LYS A 463 -5.29 -6.59 -13.54
CA LYS A 463 -4.32 -6.09 -12.58
C LYS A 463 -3.15 -7.06 -12.46
N VAL A 464 -2.02 -6.57 -11.98
CA VAL A 464 -0.78 -7.29 -11.68
C VAL A 464 -0.09 -7.86 -12.93
N PHE A 465 -0.79 -8.65 -13.72
CA PHE A 465 -0.19 -9.34 -14.88
C PHE A 465 -0.24 -8.49 -16.15
N PRO A 466 0.88 -8.35 -16.89
CA PRO A 466 0.98 -7.51 -18.09
C PRO A 466 0.17 -8.03 -19.29
N SER A 467 -0.23 -9.30 -19.29
CA SER A 467 -1.05 -9.89 -20.36
C SER A 467 -2.31 -10.53 -19.82
N LEU A 468 -3.39 -10.46 -20.63
CA LEU A 468 -4.69 -11.07 -20.36
C LEU A 468 -4.75 -12.55 -20.75
N SER A 469 -3.67 -13.30 -20.61
CA SER A 469 -3.66 -14.74 -20.93
C SER A 469 -4.71 -15.44 -20.07
N ALA A 470 -5.74 -15.96 -20.71
CA ALA A 470 -6.67 -16.85 -20.05
C ALA A 470 -5.92 -18.10 -19.58
N CYS A 471 -6.33 -18.70 -18.48
CA CYS A 471 -5.74 -19.91 -17.91
C CYS A 471 -5.69 -21.12 -18.89
N VAL A 472 -6.36 -21.02 -20.02
CA VAL A 472 -6.52 -22.09 -21.03
C VAL A 472 -5.51 -21.97 -22.18
N GLU A 473 -4.88 -20.82 -22.40
CA GLU A 473 -3.93 -20.63 -23.50
C GLU A 473 -2.57 -20.20 -22.97
N GLY A 474 -1.62 -21.12 -22.90
CA GLY A 474 -0.19 -20.83 -22.68
C GLY A 474 0.37 -20.01 -23.85
N GLY A 475 -0.04 -18.75 -23.95
CA GLY A 475 0.35 -17.80 -24.98
C GLY A 475 1.49 -16.89 -24.51
N LYS A 476 2.40 -16.57 -25.42
CA LYS A 476 3.58 -15.73 -25.16
C LYS A 476 3.20 -14.36 -24.61
N VAL A 477 3.87 -13.94 -23.54
CA VAL A 477 3.78 -12.57 -22.98
C VAL A 477 4.24 -11.58 -24.07
N HIS A 478 3.35 -10.72 -24.54
CA HIS A 478 3.68 -9.60 -25.43
C HIS A 478 3.84 -8.33 -24.61
N VAL A 479 5.05 -7.81 -24.56
CA VAL A 479 5.31 -6.46 -24.03
C VAL A 479 4.90 -5.44 -25.09
N HIS A 480 3.90 -4.62 -24.81
CA HIS A 480 3.51 -3.55 -25.73
C HIS A 480 4.61 -2.47 -25.77
N GLY A 481 5.09 -2.20 -26.98
CA GLY A 481 6.04 -1.12 -27.23
C GLY A 481 5.42 0.27 -27.03
N ALA A 482 6.30 1.26 -26.98
CA ALA A 482 6.05 2.68 -26.68
C ALA A 482 4.71 3.23 -27.17
N GLY A 483 3.88 3.69 -26.21
CA GLY A 483 2.57 4.32 -26.42
C GLY A 483 2.03 4.77 -25.07
N MET A 484 0.93 5.53 -25.06
CA MET A 484 0.25 5.92 -23.82
C MET A 484 -0.03 4.70 -22.94
N ARG A 485 0.31 4.79 -21.66
CA ARG A 485 -0.01 3.74 -20.68
C ARG A 485 -1.53 3.64 -20.53
N HIS A 486 -2.05 2.43 -20.54
CA HIS A 486 -3.47 2.13 -20.35
C HIS A 486 -4.41 3.02 -21.21
N PRO A 487 -4.27 3.05 -22.55
CA PRO A 487 -5.09 3.89 -23.43
C PRO A 487 -6.57 3.53 -23.36
N GLU A 488 -6.90 2.34 -22.85
CA GLU A 488 -8.26 1.82 -22.67
C GLU A 488 -8.96 2.37 -21.42
N LEU A 489 -8.25 3.08 -20.51
CA LEU A 489 -8.84 3.65 -19.31
C LEU A 489 -9.24 5.12 -19.53
N PRO A 490 -10.48 5.53 -19.14
CA PRO A 490 -10.85 6.91 -19.08
C PRO A 490 -9.95 7.70 -18.14
N ARG A 491 -9.53 8.89 -18.57
CA ARG A 491 -8.68 9.80 -17.80
C ARG A 491 -9.45 11.04 -17.39
N MET A 492 -8.96 11.74 -16.38
CA MET A 492 -9.53 13.03 -15.96
C MET A 492 -9.32 14.11 -17.03
#